data_a3a30c78d96bd123b752077fca97dfa4
#
_entry.id   a3a30c78d96bd123b752077fca97dfa4
#
_cell.length_a   1.000
_cell.length_b   1.000
_cell.length_c   1.000
_cell.angle_alpha   90.00
_cell.angle_beta   90.00
_cell.angle_gamma   90.00
#
_symmetry.space_group_name_H-M   'P 1'
#
loop_
_entity.id
_entity.type
_entity.pdbx_description
1 polymer ?
#
loop_
_entity_poly.entity_id
_entity_poly.type
_entity_poly.pdbx_seq_one_letter_code
_entity_poly.pdbx_strand_id
1 'polypeptide(L)'
;MEMREQLQRTLGNAYILEQELGGGGMSQVFVAEEVAFGRKVVVKVLPPGRTGDVNIERFKREIQVAARLQHAHIVPVLTAGETNGLPYYTMPFVEGESLRTRLSRLGPLSSSETVNILRDVARALAYAHERGVVHRDIKPDNVMVAGGSAVVTDFGIAKAISASRTDTPNETLTQVGTSLGTPAYMAPEQAAGDPATDHRADLYAFGCMAYEMLAGEPPFVEKSPQLLLAAHMSKTADPVTGRRADVPQPLASMIAQCLAKDPGERPSSAADVARVLDTTSTDSQGAFPPILLSGKG
;
A
#
# COMPACT_ATOMS: atom_id res chain seq x y z
N MET A 1 30.05 -9.66 8.37
CA MET A 1 29.38 -10.58 7.43
C MET A 1 28.19 -9.82 6.86
N GLU A 2 28.11 -9.69 5.54
CA GLU A 2 27.01 -8.92 4.94
C GLU A 2 25.67 -9.65 5.14
N MET A 3 24.58 -8.89 5.32
CA MET A 3 23.21 -9.37 5.52
C MET A 3 22.82 -10.42 4.45
N ARG A 4 23.22 -10.19 3.21
CA ARG A 4 22.96 -11.09 2.08
C ARG A 4 23.54 -12.49 2.31
N GLU A 5 24.81 -12.59 2.75
CA GLU A 5 25.46 -13.90 2.99
C GLU A 5 24.78 -14.67 4.12
N GLN A 6 24.37 -13.94 5.15
CA GLN A 6 23.67 -14.51 6.29
C GLN A 6 22.26 -15.00 5.90
N LEU A 7 21.51 -14.20 5.16
CA LEU A 7 20.21 -14.57 4.64
C LEU A 7 20.31 -15.80 3.72
N GLN A 8 21.32 -15.85 2.82
CA GLN A 8 21.54 -17.00 1.96
C GLN A 8 21.79 -18.28 2.75
N ARG A 9 22.55 -18.21 3.84
CA ARG A 9 22.76 -19.37 4.72
C ARG A 9 21.48 -19.85 5.38
N THR A 10 20.64 -18.92 5.83
CA THR A 10 19.36 -19.25 6.46
C THR A 10 18.39 -19.89 5.47
N LEU A 11 18.32 -19.36 4.25
CA LEU A 11 17.47 -19.87 3.18
C LEU A 11 17.98 -21.20 2.60
N GLY A 12 19.30 -21.53 2.82
CA GLY A 12 19.92 -22.76 2.36
C GLY A 12 19.83 -22.93 0.85
N ASN A 13 19.59 -24.17 0.42
CA ASN A 13 19.46 -24.51 -1.00
C ASN A 13 18.02 -24.36 -1.53
N ALA A 14 17.07 -23.99 -0.70
CA ALA A 14 15.67 -23.82 -1.12
C ALA A 14 15.47 -22.55 -1.96
N TYR A 15 16.29 -21.53 -1.71
CA TYR A 15 16.25 -20.24 -2.40
C TYR A 15 17.67 -19.78 -2.73
N ILE A 16 17.87 -19.28 -3.95
CA ILE A 16 19.12 -18.66 -4.41
C ILE A 16 18.88 -17.17 -4.55
N LEU A 17 19.58 -16.36 -3.74
CA LEU A 17 19.50 -14.90 -3.81
C LEU A 17 20.16 -14.38 -5.08
N GLU A 18 19.40 -13.71 -5.95
CA GLU A 18 19.89 -13.14 -7.20
C GLU A 18 20.32 -11.68 -7.04
N GLN A 19 19.35 -10.79 -6.85
CA GLN A 19 19.53 -9.35 -6.89
C GLN A 19 18.91 -8.68 -5.65
N GLU A 20 19.59 -7.67 -5.12
CA GLU A 20 18.99 -6.73 -4.18
C GLU A 20 18.23 -5.64 -4.96
N LEU A 21 16.94 -5.50 -4.69
CA LEU A 21 16.10 -4.48 -5.33
C LEU A 21 16.19 -3.10 -4.64
N GLY A 22 17.10 -2.98 -3.66
CA GLY A 22 17.17 -1.83 -2.76
C GLY A 22 16.16 -1.96 -1.61
N GLY A 23 16.29 -1.11 -0.61
CA GLY A 23 15.39 -1.05 0.55
C GLY A 23 15.05 0.39 0.82
N GLY A 24 13.78 0.75 0.81
CA GLY A 24 13.34 1.94 1.52
C GLY A 24 13.59 1.69 3.01
N GLY A 25 14.03 2.68 3.80
CA GLY A 25 14.56 2.61 5.18
C GLY A 25 13.94 1.65 6.21
N MET A 26 13.07 0.72 5.81
CA MET A 26 12.33 -0.22 6.65
C MET A 26 12.59 -1.70 6.35
N SER A 27 13.15 -2.08 5.21
CA SER A 27 13.43 -3.47 4.87
C SER A 27 14.48 -3.58 3.77
N GLN A 28 15.24 -4.67 3.78
CA GLN A 28 16.04 -5.07 2.61
C GLN A 28 15.24 -6.06 1.77
N VAL A 29 15.22 -5.83 0.46
CA VAL A 29 14.40 -6.56 -0.49
C VAL A 29 15.29 -7.27 -1.49
N PHE A 30 15.16 -8.58 -1.60
CA PHE A 30 15.93 -9.40 -2.52
C PHE A 30 15.02 -10.16 -3.48
N VAL A 31 15.43 -10.28 -4.74
CA VAL A 31 14.89 -11.29 -5.64
C VAL A 31 15.66 -12.58 -5.39
N ALA A 32 14.92 -13.69 -5.34
CA ALA A 32 15.51 -15.02 -5.23
C ALA A 32 14.80 -16.00 -6.18
N GLU A 33 15.50 -17.03 -6.59
CA GLU A 33 14.92 -18.20 -7.24
C GLU A 33 14.51 -19.23 -6.18
N GLU A 34 13.25 -19.65 -6.20
CA GLU A 34 12.76 -20.82 -5.46
C GLU A 34 13.13 -22.08 -6.27
N VAL A 35 14.18 -22.78 -5.85
CA VAL A 35 14.83 -23.84 -6.63
C VAL A 35 13.89 -25.00 -6.95
N ALA A 36 13.03 -25.37 -6.01
CA ALA A 36 12.08 -26.48 -6.17
C ALA A 36 11.11 -26.31 -7.35
N PHE A 37 10.77 -25.05 -7.70
CA PHE A 37 9.81 -24.72 -8.73
C PHE A 37 10.38 -23.90 -9.89
N GLY A 38 11.65 -23.49 -9.81
CA GLY A 38 12.32 -22.66 -10.83
C GLY A 38 11.62 -21.32 -11.04
N ARG A 39 11.03 -20.72 -9.98
CA ARG A 39 10.29 -19.47 -10.07
C ARG A 39 10.93 -18.37 -9.22
N LYS A 40 10.73 -17.12 -9.65
CA LYS A 40 11.19 -15.96 -8.90
C LYS A 40 10.27 -15.65 -7.73
N VAL A 41 10.88 -15.29 -6.62
CA VAL A 41 10.21 -14.81 -5.40
C VAL A 41 10.91 -13.56 -4.90
N VAL A 42 10.22 -12.79 -4.08
CA VAL A 42 10.81 -11.68 -3.32
C VAL A 42 11.00 -12.15 -1.88
N VAL A 43 12.17 -11.89 -1.32
CA VAL A 43 12.49 -12.07 0.09
C VAL A 43 12.66 -10.70 0.72
N LYS A 44 11.83 -10.37 1.71
CA LYS A 44 11.94 -9.13 2.50
C LYS A 44 12.44 -9.43 3.88
N VAL A 45 13.53 -8.78 4.28
CA VAL A 45 14.12 -8.85 5.62
C VAL A 45 13.88 -7.54 6.34
N LEU A 46 13.38 -7.62 7.56
CA LEU A 46 13.12 -6.46 8.40
C LEU A 46 14.41 -6.09 9.18
N PRO A 47 14.88 -4.83 9.13
CA PRO A 47 16.18 -4.46 9.70
C PRO A 47 16.18 -4.42 11.23
N PRO A 48 17.34 -4.68 11.87
CA PRO A 48 17.47 -4.79 13.32
C PRO A 48 17.32 -3.46 14.09
N GLY A 49 17.66 -2.34 13.48
CA GLY A 49 17.91 -1.07 14.17
C GLY A 49 16.70 -0.29 14.67
N ARG A 50 15.48 -0.79 14.46
CA ARG A 50 14.23 -0.10 14.85
C ARG A 50 13.23 -1.00 15.55
N THR A 51 13.62 -2.21 15.85
CA THR A 51 12.69 -3.23 16.35
C THR A 51 12.96 -3.62 17.79
N GLY A 52 13.80 -2.98 18.58
CA GLY A 52 14.08 -3.51 19.91
C GLY A 52 14.17 -5.06 19.87
N ASP A 53 13.99 -5.75 20.94
CA ASP A 53 13.85 -7.21 20.93
C ASP A 53 12.53 -7.61 20.22
N VAL A 54 12.61 -7.96 18.93
CA VAL A 54 11.44 -8.46 18.16
C VAL A 54 11.08 -9.85 18.65
N ASN A 55 9.86 -10.00 19.13
CA ASN A 55 9.33 -11.33 19.43
C ASN A 55 8.93 -12.04 18.12
N ILE A 56 9.81 -12.88 17.62
CA ILE A 56 9.66 -13.60 16.35
C ILE A 56 8.41 -14.47 16.32
N GLU A 57 8.08 -15.12 17.42
CA GLU A 57 6.87 -15.97 17.49
C GLU A 57 5.60 -15.14 17.35
N ARG A 58 5.59 -13.93 17.90
CA ARG A 58 4.48 -12.99 17.77
C ARG A 58 4.37 -12.46 16.33
N PHE A 59 5.52 -12.14 15.71
CA PHE A 59 5.58 -11.79 14.29
C PHE A 59 5.00 -12.91 13.41
N LYS A 60 5.46 -14.16 13.59
CA LYS A 60 4.98 -15.31 12.82
C LYS A 60 3.47 -15.51 12.98
N ARG A 61 2.94 -15.33 14.19
CA ARG A 61 1.51 -15.46 14.47
C ARG A 61 0.68 -14.41 13.73
N GLU A 62 1.09 -13.15 13.77
CA GLU A 62 0.38 -12.07 13.09
C GLU A 62 0.44 -12.21 11.57
N ILE A 63 1.59 -12.60 11.01
CA ILE A 63 1.74 -12.76 9.56
C ILE A 63 0.94 -13.97 9.03
N GLN A 64 0.68 -14.99 9.85
CA GLN A 64 -0.16 -16.15 9.50
C GLN A 64 -1.60 -15.73 9.12
N VAL A 65 -2.11 -14.65 9.70
CA VAL A 65 -3.44 -14.13 9.36
C VAL A 65 -3.42 -13.55 7.95
N ALA A 66 -2.39 -12.76 7.62
CA ALA A 66 -2.20 -12.21 6.29
C ALA A 66 -1.93 -13.29 5.23
N ALA A 67 -1.20 -14.36 5.59
CA ALA A 67 -0.90 -15.48 4.70
C ALA A 67 -2.14 -16.29 4.25
N ARG A 68 -3.28 -16.12 4.93
CA ARG A 68 -4.56 -16.76 4.54
C ARG A 68 -5.33 -15.98 3.48
N LEU A 69 -4.89 -14.75 3.13
CA LEU A 69 -5.55 -13.95 2.10
C LEU A 69 -5.27 -14.56 0.72
N GLN A 70 -6.34 -14.86 -0.01
CA GLN A 70 -6.29 -15.39 -1.37
C GLN A 70 -7.24 -14.57 -2.25
N HIS A 71 -6.69 -13.64 -3.03
CA HIS A 71 -7.46 -12.75 -3.90
C HIS A 71 -6.61 -12.33 -5.10
N ALA A 72 -7.24 -12.13 -6.26
CA ALA A 72 -6.55 -11.79 -7.51
C ALA A 72 -5.71 -10.51 -7.41
N HIS A 73 -6.11 -9.56 -6.55
CA HIS A 73 -5.42 -8.27 -6.36
C HIS A 73 -4.63 -8.20 -5.04
N ILE A 74 -4.28 -9.34 -4.45
CA ILE A 74 -3.42 -9.42 -3.25
C ILE A 74 -2.24 -10.33 -3.55
N VAL A 75 -1.02 -9.84 -3.31
CA VAL A 75 0.18 -10.67 -3.35
C VAL A 75 0.26 -11.49 -2.06
N PRO A 76 0.16 -12.83 -2.13
CA PRO A 76 0.14 -13.65 -0.91
C PRO A 76 1.53 -13.73 -0.27
N VAL A 77 1.57 -13.91 1.05
CA VAL A 77 2.77 -14.36 1.75
C VAL A 77 2.95 -15.86 1.51
N LEU A 78 4.13 -16.30 1.07
CA LEU A 78 4.45 -17.70 0.84
C LEU A 78 5.01 -18.36 2.09
N THR A 79 6.06 -17.76 2.66
CA THR A 79 6.71 -18.24 3.89
C THR A 79 7.11 -17.08 4.79
N ALA A 80 7.29 -17.35 6.07
CA ALA A 80 7.87 -16.41 7.01
C ALA A 80 8.87 -17.13 7.91
N GLY A 81 9.94 -16.46 8.27
CA GLY A 81 11.03 -17.03 9.06
C GLY A 81 11.86 -15.97 9.76
N GLU A 82 13.04 -16.40 10.19
CA GLU A 82 14.00 -15.60 10.91
C GLU A 82 15.41 -15.86 10.37
N THR A 83 16.22 -14.81 10.28
CA THR A 83 17.65 -14.88 10.00
C THR A 83 18.39 -14.04 11.03
N ASN A 84 19.13 -14.68 11.94
CA ASN A 84 19.90 -14.04 13.03
C ASN A 84 19.09 -13.02 13.87
N GLY A 85 17.91 -13.43 14.32
CA GLY A 85 17.00 -12.55 15.09
C GLY A 85 16.22 -11.55 14.22
N LEU A 86 16.41 -11.54 12.90
CA LEU A 86 15.70 -10.68 11.98
C LEU A 86 14.56 -11.44 11.31
N PRO A 87 13.33 -10.96 11.43
CA PRO A 87 12.23 -11.56 10.70
C PRO A 87 12.36 -11.33 9.20
N TYR A 88 12.00 -12.34 8.42
CA TYR A 88 11.83 -12.24 6.98
C TYR A 88 10.55 -12.93 6.53
N TYR A 89 10.09 -12.57 5.34
CA TYR A 89 9.02 -13.29 4.65
C TYR A 89 9.29 -13.31 3.15
N THR A 90 8.63 -14.27 2.48
CA THR A 90 8.72 -14.42 1.03
C THR A 90 7.35 -14.23 0.39
N MET A 91 7.35 -13.74 -0.84
CA MET A 91 6.14 -13.55 -1.65
C MET A 91 6.48 -13.79 -3.13
N PRO A 92 5.50 -14.07 -4.01
CA PRO A 92 5.72 -14.14 -5.44
C PRO A 92 6.39 -12.87 -5.97
N PHE A 93 7.30 -13.01 -6.92
CA PHE A 93 7.79 -11.89 -7.71
C PHE A 93 6.71 -11.45 -8.69
N VAL A 94 6.32 -10.18 -8.66
CA VAL A 94 5.35 -9.60 -9.59
C VAL A 94 6.11 -8.97 -10.75
N GLU A 95 5.91 -9.47 -11.96
CA GLU A 95 6.49 -8.89 -13.18
C GLU A 95 5.76 -7.59 -13.54
N GLY A 96 6.29 -6.47 -13.08
CA GLY A 96 5.70 -5.15 -13.26
C GLY A 96 6.54 -4.07 -12.55
N GLU A 97 5.93 -2.92 -12.38
CA GLU A 97 6.53 -1.80 -11.64
C GLU A 97 5.64 -1.39 -10.45
N SER A 98 6.23 -0.81 -9.41
CA SER A 98 5.43 -0.22 -8.35
C SER A 98 4.70 1.03 -8.88
N LEU A 99 3.53 1.33 -8.32
CA LEU A 99 2.80 2.56 -8.64
C LEU A 99 3.67 3.80 -8.32
N ARG A 100 4.56 3.73 -7.32
CA ARG A 100 5.56 4.76 -7.02
C ARG A 100 6.49 4.98 -8.22
N THR A 101 7.09 3.91 -8.76
CA THR A 101 7.97 3.98 -9.94
C THR A 101 7.22 4.55 -11.14
N ARG A 102 5.97 4.11 -11.34
CA ARG A 102 5.11 4.55 -12.42
C ARG A 102 4.82 6.06 -12.34
N LEU A 103 4.41 6.55 -11.15
CA LEU A 103 4.16 7.96 -10.89
C LEU A 103 5.42 8.82 -11.06
N SER A 104 6.56 8.34 -10.58
CA SER A 104 7.85 9.03 -10.74
C SER A 104 8.27 9.16 -12.21
N ARG A 105 7.91 8.18 -13.04
CA ARG A 105 8.26 8.14 -14.46
C ARG A 105 7.27 8.89 -15.35
N LEU A 106 5.97 8.79 -15.08
CA LEU A 106 4.90 9.31 -15.94
C LEU A 106 4.30 10.62 -15.43
N GLY A 107 4.49 10.95 -14.14
CA GLY A 107 3.73 12.00 -13.46
C GLY A 107 2.28 11.59 -13.21
N PRO A 108 1.34 12.52 -13.15
CA PRO A 108 -0.09 12.25 -12.93
C PRO A 108 -0.66 11.30 -13.98
N LEU A 109 -1.46 10.33 -13.53
CA LEU A 109 -2.10 9.35 -14.40
C LEU A 109 -3.43 9.87 -14.97
N SER A 110 -3.91 9.31 -16.08
CA SER A 110 -5.26 9.61 -16.59
C SER A 110 -6.34 9.19 -15.59
N SER A 111 -7.51 9.85 -15.64
CA SER A 111 -8.66 9.49 -14.77
C SER A 111 -9.08 8.04 -15.00
N SER A 112 -9.06 7.55 -16.24
CA SER A 112 -9.40 6.17 -16.58
C SER A 112 -8.41 5.17 -15.98
N GLU A 113 -7.12 5.40 -16.11
CA GLU A 113 -6.09 4.53 -15.52
C GLU A 113 -6.15 4.55 -13.99
N THR A 114 -6.33 5.74 -13.40
CA THR A 114 -6.52 5.91 -11.97
C THR A 114 -7.69 5.09 -11.45
N VAL A 115 -8.87 5.18 -12.10
CA VAL A 115 -10.07 4.41 -11.72
C VAL A 115 -9.81 2.90 -11.80
N ASN A 116 -9.12 2.41 -12.82
CA ASN A 116 -8.82 0.98 -12.96
C ASN A 116 -7.94 0.47 -11.82
N ILE A 117 -6.83 1.16 -11.53
CA ILE A 117 -5.92 0.81 -10.42
C ILE A 117 -6.66 0.90 -9.07
N LEU A 118 -7.38 1.97 -8.83
CA LEU A 118 -8.12 2.18 -7.57
C LEU A 118 -9.20 1.12 -7.36
N ARG A 119 -9.87 0.66 -8.42
CA ARG A 119 -10.87 -0.42 -8.35
C ARG A 119 -10.24 -1.73 -7.88
N ASP A 120 -9.11 -2.11 -8.44
CA ASP A 120 -8.39 -3.33 -8.07
C ASP A 120 -7.95 -3.25 -6.60
N VAL A 121 -7.39 -2.10 -6.17
CA VAL A 121 -6.98 -1.87 -4.77
C VAL A 121 -8.20 -1.88 -3.83
N ALA A 122 -9.31 -1.24 -4.18
CA ALA A 122 -10.51 -1.23 -3.36
C ALA A 122 -11.10 -2.63 -3.17
N ARG A 123 -11.09 -3.48 -4.21
CA ARG A 123 -11.50 -4.89 -4.13
C ARG A 123 -10.59 -5.71 -3.24
N ALA A 124 -9.27 -5.49 -3.32
CA ALA A 124 -8.30 -6.12 -2.43
C ALA A 124 -8.56 -5.76 -0.96
N LEU A 125 -8.76 -4.45 -0.67
CA LEU A 125 -9.06 -3.95 0.67
C LEU A 125 -10.38 -4.50 1.19
N ALA A 126 -11.46 -4.48 0.38
CA ALA A 126 -12.76 -5.02 0.77
C ALA A 126 -12.65 -6.49 1.22
N TYR A 127 -11.98 -7.31 0.41
CA TYR A 127 -11.76 -8.73 0.72
C TYR A 127 -10.98 -8.93 2.03
N ALA A 128 -9.92 -8.15 2.26
CA ALA A 128 -9.11 -8.25 3.47
C ALA A 128 -9.87 -7.76 4.72
N HIS A 129 -10.59 -6.64 4.62
CA HIS A 129 -11.37 -6.06 5.72
C HIS A 129 -12.49 -6.99 6.19
N GLU A 130 -13.20 -7.66 5.28
CA GLU A 130 -14.20 -8.70 5.62
C GLU A 130 -13.61 -9.85 6.45
N ARG A 131 -12.29 -10.06 6.36
CA ARG A 131 -11.55 -11.10 7.11
C ARG A 131 -10.81 -10.56 8.33
N GLY A 132 -11.10 -9.30 8.71
CA GLY A 132 -10.50 -8.63 9.86
C GLY A 132 -9.03 -8.26 9.66
N VAL A 133 -8.54 -8.22 8.41
CA VAL A 133 -7.17 -7.80 8.08
C VAL A 133 -7.17 -6.38 7.58
N VAL A 134 -6.52 -5.47 8.31
CA VAL A 134 -6.29 -4.08 7.94
C VAL A 134 -4.85 -3.95 7.47
N HIS A 135 -4.63 -3.26 6.35
CA HIS A 135 -3.31 -3.13 5.72
C HIS A 135 -2.38 -2.21 6.53
N ARG A 136 -2.88 -1.03 6.91
CA ARG A 136 -2.20 0.02 7.72
C ARG A 136 -1.02 0.75 7.08
N ASP A 137 -0.66 0.43 5.84
CA ASP A 137 0.43 1.07 5.09
C ASP A 137 0.11 1.11 3.58
N ILE A 138 -1.12 1.51 3.21
CA ILE A 138 -1.49 1.71 1.81
C ILE A 138 -0.78 2.94 1.27
N LYS A 139 -0.02 2.73 0.18
CA LYS A 139 0.74 3.76 -0.52
C LYS A 139 1.17 3.26 -1.90
N PRO A 140 1.62 4.14 -2.82
CA PRO A 140 2.05 3.73 -4.16
C PRO A 140 3.19 2.71 -4.18
N ASP A 141 4.04 2.67 -3.16
CA ASP A 141 5.15 1.72 -3.04
C ASP A 141 4.67 0.28 -2.83
N ASN A 142 3.48 0.11 -2.22
CA ASN A 142 2.89 -1.18 -1.89
C ASN A 142 1.80 -1.62 -2.90
N VAL A 143 1.70 -0.94 -4.05
CA VAL A 143 0.83 -1.31 -5.16
C VAL A 143 1.70 -1.59 -6.38
N MET A 144 1.65 -2.81 -6.89
CA MET A 144 2.32 -3.22 -8.13
C MET A 144 1.34 -3.15 -9.29
N VAL A 145 1.80 -2.63 -10.43
CA VAL A 145 1.03 -2.56 -11.68
C VAL A 145 1.66 -3.50 -12.69
N ALA A 146 0.91 -4.49 -13.15
CA ALA A 146 1.34 -5.52 -14.07
C ALA A 146 0.22 -5.85 -15.08
N GLY A 147 0.50 -5.84 -16.37
CA GLY A 147 -0.46 -6.22 -17.41
C GLY A 147 -1.77 -5.41 -17.41
N GLY A 148 -1.75 -4.17 -16.91
CA GLY A 148 -2.95 -3.32 -16.80
C GLY A 148 -3.81 -3.54 -15.56
N SER A 149 -3.40 -4.45 -14.65
CA SER A 149 -4.05 -4.72 -13.37
C SER A 149 -3.15 -4.30 -12.22
N ALA A 150 -3.76 -3.97 -11.08
CA ALA A 150 -3.04 -3.65 -9.85
C ALA A 150 -3.16 -4.77 -8.82
N VAL A 151 -2.07 -5.01 -8.09
CA VAL A 151 -2.03 -5.93 -6.95
C VAL A 151 -1.38 -5.26 -5.76
N VAL A 152 -1.93 -5.48 -4.58
CA VAL A 152 -1.44 -4.91 -3.31
C VAL A 152 -0.50 -5.90 -2.63
N THR A 153 0.66 -5.41 -2.20
CA THR A 153 1.67 -6.19 -1.46
C THR A 153 1.64 -5.83 0.03
N ASP A 154 2.28 -6.64 0.85
CA ASP A 154 2.60 -6.33 2.25
C ASP A 154 1.38 -6.22 3.21
N PHE A 155 0.27 -6.89 2.93
CA PHE A 155 -0.87 -6.95 3.83
C PHE A 155 -0.51 -7.47 5.22
N GLY A 156 -0.96 -6.76 6.25
CA GLY A 156 -0.80 -7.14 7.66
C GLY A 156 0.63 -7.06 8.21
N ILE A 157 1.63 -6.72 7.40
CA ILE A 157 3.03 -6.66 7.82
C ILE A 157 3.26 -5.55 8.85
N ALA A 158 2.67 -4.37 8.65
CA ALA A 158 2.79 -3.27 9.60
C ALA A 158 2.26 -3.64 10.99
N LYS A 159 1.14 -4.38 11.04
CA LYS A 159 0.58 -4.91 12.29
C LYS A 159 1.49 -5.98 12.91
N ALA A 160 2.03 -6.90 12.11
CA ALA A 160 2.93 -7.94 12.58
C ALA A 160 4.21 -7.35 13.20
N ILE A 161 4.77 -6.30 12.60
CA ILE A 161 5.91 -5.56 13.13
C ILE A 161 5.55 -4.88 14.44
N SER A 162 4.46 -4.10 14.48
CA SER A 162 4.03 -3.37 15.68
C SER A 162 3.70 -4.33 16.84
N ALA A 163 3.01 -5.43 16.56
CA ALA A 163 2.66 -6.41 17.57
C ALA A 163 3.86 -7.19 18.12
N SER A 164 4.94 -7.34 17.34
CA SER A 164 6.13 -8.08 17.75
C SER A 164 7.10 -7.27 18.61
N ARG A 165 6.91 -5.95 18.74
CA ARG A 165 7.72 -5.12 19.64
C ARG A 165 7.37 -5.42 21.10
N THR A 166 8.40 -5.62 21.92
CA THR A 166 8.23 -5.71 23.38
C THR A 166 7.93 -4.31 23.90
N ASP A 167 6.84 -4.17 24.66
CA ASP A 167 6.37 -2.91 25.24
C ASP A 167 7.44 -2.28 26.13
N THR A 168 8.09 -1.23 25.64
CA THR A 168 8.65 -0.20 26.51
C THR A 168 7.66 0.96 26.54
N PRO A 169 7.03 1.26 27.70
CA PRO A 169 5.91 2.20 27.80
C PRO A 169 6.25 3.68 27.53
N ASN A 170 7.44 4.01 27.02
CA ASN A 170 7.96 5.38 26.98
C ASN A 170 8.50 5.85 25.62
N GLU A 171 8.12 5.23 24.51
CA GLU A 171 8.49 5.82 23.20
C GLU A 171 7.46 6.85 22.78
N THR A 172 7.82 8.13 23.01
CA THR A 172 7.05 9.32 22.61
C THR A 172 6.76 9.35 21.09
N LEU A 173 5.63 9.95 20.73
CA LEU A 173 5.13 10.19 19.35
C LEU A 173 6.21 10.65 18.33
N THR A 174 7.29 11.25 18.78
CA THR A 174 8.44 11.69 17.96
C THR A 174 9.24 10.53 17.35
N GLN A 175 9.26 9.34 17.96
CA GLN A 175 9.93 8.16 17.40
C GLN A 175 9.04 7.40 16.43
N VAL A 176 7.72 7.49 16.56
CA VAL A 176 6.75 6.86 15.65
C VAL A 176 6.87 7.44 14.23
N GLY A 177 7.04 8.75 14.08
CA GLY A 177 7.16 9.41 12.77
C GLY A 177 8.44 9.07 11.99
N THR A 178 9.54 8.70 12.68
CA THR A 178 10.80 8.29 12.02
C THR A 178 10.90 6.78 11.82
N SER A 179 10.09 6.00 12.53
CA SER A 179 10.13 4.53 12.52
C SER A 179 9.13 3.88 11.55
N LEU A 180 8.06 4.58 11.13
CA LEU A 180 6.90 3.96 10.44
C LEU A 180 6.71 4.40 8.98
N GLY A 181 7.74 4.80 8.25
CA GLY A 181 7.62 5.19 6.84
C GLY A 181 7.36 6.68 6.62
N THR A 182 7.17 7.04 5.37
CA THR A 182 6.81 8.41 5.00
C THR A 182 5.37 8.68 5.46
N PRO A 183 5.12 9.67 6.35
CA PRO A 183 3.79 9.90 6.91
C PRO A 183 2.77 10.47 5.90
N ALA A 184 3.11 10.53 4.60
CA ALA A 184 2.31 11.15 3.54
C ALA A 184 0.94 10.49 3.29
N TYR A 185 0.73 9.28 3.81
CA TYR A 185 -0.53 8.53 3.65
C TYR A 185 -1.14 8.14 5.00
N MET A 186 -0.54 8.59 6.10
CA MET A 186 -0.95 8.19 7.44
C MET A 186 -2.28 8.83 7.83
N ALA A 187 -3.23 8.01 8.28
CA ALA A 187 -4.51 8.53 8.77
C ALA A 187 -4.35 9.31 10.10
N PRO A 188 -5.20 10.33 10.36
CA PRO A 188 -5.13 11.13 11.58
C PRO A 188 -5.11 10.31 12.86
N GLU A 189 -5.97 9.29 12.97
CA GLU A 189 -6.06 8.39 14.11
C GLU A 189 -4.81 7.50 14.27
N GLN A 190 -4.16 7.11 13.16
CA GLN A 190 -2.87 6.42 13.21
C GLN A 190 -1.77 7.35 13.72
N ALA A 191 -1.75 8.60 13.25
CA ALA A 191 -0.80 9.61 13.70
C ALA A 191 -0.97 9.95 15.19
N ALA A 192 -2.22 9.90 15.69
CA ALA A 192 -2.55 10.07 17.10
C ALA A 192 -2.24 8.82 17.96
N GLY A 193 -1.94 7.68 17.35
CA GLY A 193 -1.73 6.41 18.07
C GLY A 193 -3.02 5.85 18.69
N ASP A 194 -4.18 6.16 18.10
CA ASP A 194 -5.49 5.72 18.61
C ASP A 194 -5.58 4.18 18.55
N PRO A 195 -5.76 3.49 19.69
CA PRO A 195 -5.93 2.05 19.73
C PRO A 195 -7.19 1.54 19.01
N ALA A 196 -8.20 2.42 18.82
CA ALA A 196 -9.42 2.12 18.08
C ALA A 196 -9.26 2.22 16.55
N THR A 197 -8.05 2.49 16.04
CA THR A 197 -7.76 2.55 14.60
C THR A 197 -8.19 1.27 13.89
N ASP A 198 -9.16 1.38 12.99
CA ASP A 198 -9.76 0.29 12.23
C ASP A 198 -9.44 0.35 10.71
N HIS A 199 -10.21 -0.38 9.90
CA HIS A 199 -10.06 -0.44 8.44
C HIS A 199 -10.24 0.90 7.72
N ARG A 200 -10.89 1.89 8.35
CA ARG A 200 -11.10 3.22 7.75
C ARG A 200 -9.81 4.04 7.65
N ALA A 201 -8.75 3.63 8.36
CA ALA A 201 -7.41 4.17 8.15
C ALA A 201 -6.87 3.83 6.75
N ASP A 202 -7.13 2.60 6.25
CA ASP A 202 -6.76 2.22 4.88
C ASP A 202 -7.54 3.05 3.83
N LEU A 203 -8.80 3.41 4.11
CA LEU A 203 -9.60 4.26 3.21
C LEU A 203 -9.05 5.69 3.14
N TYR A 204 -8.54 6.22 4.23
CA TYR A 204 -7.85 7.51 4.23
C TYR A 204 -6.57 7.46 3.38
N ALA A 205 -5.73 6.45 3.62
CA ALA A 205 -4.49 6.24 2.86
C ALA A 205 -4.78 6.02 1.36
N PHE A 206 -5.84 5.29 1.04
CA PHE A 206 -6.36 5.12 -0.31
C PHE A 206 -6.76 6.47 -0.93
N GLY A 207 -7.43 7.35 -0.20
CA GLY A 207 -7.77 8.71 -0.63
C GLY A 207 -6.53 9.55 -0.93
N CYS A 208 -5.48 9.48 -0.07
CA CYS A 208 -4.21 10.15 -0.31
C CYS A 208 -3.52 9.66 -1.59
N MET A 209 -3.49 8.33 -1.79
CA MET A 209 -2.92 7.71 -2.98
C MET A 209 -3.71 8.10 -4.25
N ALA A 210 -5.04 8.08 -4.20
CA ALA A 210 -5.90 8.48 -5.30
C ALA A 210 -5.69 9.95 -5.69
N TYR A 211 -5.54 10.82 -4.70
CA TYR A 211 -5.24 12.23 -4.91
C TYR A 211 -3.91 12.40 -5.63
N GLU A 212 -2.85 11.73 -5.15
CA GLU A 212 -1.52 11.79 -5.76
C GLU A 212 -1.51 11.27 -7.20
N MET A 213 -2.22 10.17 -7.48
CA MET A 213 -2.31 9.63 -8.85
C MET A 213 -2.88 10.64 -9.85
N LEU A 214 -3.79 11.50 -9.43
CA LEU A 214 -4.43 12.51 -10.27
C LEU A 214 -3.69 13.84 -10.27
N ALA A 215 -3.19 14.29 -9.11
CA ALA A 215 -2.55 15.60 -8.93
C ALA A 215 -1.03 15.57 -9.14
N GLY A 216 -0.39 14.39 -9.07
CA GLY A 216 1.06 14.21 -9.16
C GLY A 216 1.80 14.38 -7.83
N GLU A 217 1.12 14.83 -6.78
CA GLU A 217 1.64 14.96 -5.42
C GLU A 217 0.55 14.60 -4.40
N PRO A 218 0.90 14.11 -3.21
CA PRO A 218 -0.06 13.80 -2.16
C PRO A 218 -0.80 15.06 -1.69
N PRO A 219 -1.96 14.92 -0.98
CA PRO A 219 -2.80 16.06 -0.56
C PRO A 219 -2.10 17.04 0.38
N PHE A 220 -1.07 16.56 1.08
CA PHE A 220 -0.25 17.38 1.97
C PHE A 220 1.23 17.17 1.67
N VAL A 221 1.95 18.27 1.51
CA VAL A 221 3.41 18.32 1.31
C VAL A 221 3.97 19.33 2.29
N GLU A 222 4.85 18.92 3.19
CA GLU A 222 5.39 19.76 4.25
C GLU A 222 6.90 19.58 4.40
N LYS A 223 7.56 20.58 4.98
CA LYS A 223 9.03 20.63 5.10
C LYS A 223 9.60 19.64 6.13
N SER A 224 8.78 19.12 7.03
CA SER A 224 9.21 18.13 8.04
C SER A 224 8.14 17.08 8.28
N PRO A 225 8.52 15.87 8.73
CA PRO A 225 7.56 14.82 9.09
C PRO A 225 6.56 15.26 10.15
N GLN A 226 6.97 16.08 11.11
CA GLN A 226 6.10 16.59 12.19
C GLN A 226 5.02 17.53 11.63
N LEU A 227 5.41 18.46 10.74
CA LEU A 227 4.45 19.35 10.08
C LEU A 227 3.50 18.58 9.18
N LEU A 228 3.98 17.52 8.51
CA LEU A 228 3.16 16.67 7.67
C LEU A 228 2.13 15.89 8.51
N LEU A 229 2.52 15.34 9.65
CA LEU A 229 1.59 14.70 10.59
C LEU A 229 0.54 15.72 11.09
N ALA A 230 0.96 16.93 11.47
CA ALA A 230 0.03 17.99 11.88
C ALA A 230 -0.95 18.35 10.75
N ALA A 231 -0.50 18.38 9.48
CA ALA A 231 -1.37 18.62 8.34
C ALA A 231 -2.41 17.50 8.17
N HIS A 232 -2.00 16.23 8.28
CA HIS A 232 -2.93 15.10 8.25
C HIS A 232 -3.98 15.18 9.38
N MET A 233 -3.61 15.67 10.55
CA MET A 233 -4.54 15.80 11.69
C MET A 233 -5.50 16.98 11.56
N SER A 234 -5.08 18.11 10.96
CA SER A 234 -5.83 19.36 11.10
C SER A 234 -6.16 20.10 9.81
N LYS A 235 -5.36 19.91 8.72
CA LYS A 235 -5.60 20.63 7.46
C LYS A 235 -6.62 19.91 6.60
N THR A 236 -7.57 20.66 6.03
CA THR A 236 -8.43 20.15 4.95
C THR A 236 -7.62 20.09 3.65
N ALA A 237 -7.74 18.98 2.92
CA ALA A 237 -7.12 18.85 1.61
C ALA A 237 -7.85 19.75 0.59
N ASP A 238 -7.07 20.39 -0.28
CA ASP A 238 -7.63 21.11 -1.42
C ASP A 238 -8.40 20.11 -2.31
N PRO A 239 -9.54 20.51 -2.91
CA PRO A 239 -10.23 19.65 -3.85
C PRO A 239 -9.30 19.21 -5.00
N VAL A 240 -9.27 17.92 -5.35
CA VAL A 240 -8.45 17.41 -6.45
C VAL A 240 -8.80 18.06 -7.79
N THR A 241 -10.05 18.51 -7.97
CA THR A 241 -10.52 19.26 -9.14
C THR A 241 -9.85 20.63 -9.28
N GLY A 242 -9.36 21.22 -8.20
CA GLY A 242 -8.57 22.45 -8.24
C GLY A 242 -7.16 22.23 -8.80
N ARG A 243 -6.63 21.01 -8.72
CA ARG A 243 -5.35 20.60 -9.31
C ARG A 243 -5.53 20.05 -10.73
N ARG A 244 -6.67 19.42 -10.97
CA ARG A 244 -7.00 18.77 -12.24
C ARG A 244 -8.50 18.85 -12.54
N ALA A 245 -8.88 19.72 -13.47
CA ALA A 245 -10.27 20.08 -13.74
C ALA A 245 -11.08 18.97 -14.44
N ASP A 246 -10.42 18.02 -15.13
CA ASP A 246 -11.06 16.92 -15.88
C ASP A 246 -11.36 15.65 -15.03
N VAL A 247 -11.18 15.75 -13.72
CA VAL A 247 -11.55 14.63 -12.81
C VAL A 247 -13.07 14.51 -12.71
N PRO A 248 -13.64 13.32 -13.00
CA PRO A 248 -15.08 13.10 -12.85
C PRO A 248 -15.57 13.40 -11.44
N GLN A 249 -16.71 14.09 -11.32
CA GLN A 249 -17.24 14.51 -10.02
C GLN A 249 -17.45 13.37 -9.02
N PRO A 250 -17.95 12.16 -9.43
CA PRO A 250 -18.07 11.03 -8.49
C PRO A 250 -16.71 10.59 -7.91
N LEU A 251 -15.65 10.58 -8.73
CA LEU A 251 -14.29 10.26 -8.29
C LEU A 251 -13.75 11.32 -7.32
N ALA A 252 -13.91 12.61 -7.66
CA ALA A 252 -13.48 13.72 -6.81
C ALA A 252 -14.20 13.70 -5.44
N SER A 253 -15.51 13.47 -5.43
CA SER A 253 -16.32 13.39 -4.21
C SER A 253 -15.90 12.21 -3.34
N MET A 254 -15.66 11.03 -3.93
CA MET A 254 -15.19 9.84 -3.21
C MET A 254 -13.82 10.09 -2.58
N ILE A 255 -12.88 10.71 -3.31
CA ILE A 255 -11.56 11.07 -2.77
C ILE A 255 -11.71 12.02 -1.59
N ALA A 256 -12.52 13.08 -1.72
CA ALA A 256 -12.75 14.03 -0.64
C ALA A 256 -13.33 13.35 0.61
N GLN A 257 -14.27 12.44 0.43
CA GLN A 257 -14.86 11.67 1.53
C GLN A 257 -13.83 10.74 2.20
N CYS A 258 -12.98 10.07 1.43
CA CYS A 258 -11.89 9.25 2.00
C CYS A 258 -10.92 10.10 2.84
N LEU A 259 -10.68 11.36 2.48
CA LEU A 259 -9.78 12.30 3.17
C LEU A 259 -10.41 12.99 4.39
N ALA A 260 -11.66 12.66 4.76
CA ALA A 260 -12.30 13.18 5.97
C ALA A 260 -11.48 12.84 7.22
N LYS A 261 -11.35 13.81 8.14
CA LYS A 261 -10.55 13.66 9.36
C LYS A 261 -11.19 12.70 10.34
N ASP A 262 -12.50 12.84 10.55
CA ASP A 262 -13.29 11.89 11.33
C ASP A 262 -13.46 10.58 10.52
N PRO A 263 -13.01 9.43 11.05
CA PRO A 263 -13.27 8.15 10.40
C PRO A 263 -14.74 7.85 10.14
N GLY A 264 -15.65 8.43 10.94
CA GLY A 264 -17.10 8.29 10.77
C GLY A 264 -17.67 8.97 9.53
N GLU A 265 -16.97 9.97 8.99
CA GLU A 265 -17.37 10.70 7.77
C GLU A 265 -16.84 10.06 6.49
N ARG A 266 -15.93 9.09 6.60
CA ARG A 266 -15.38 8.33 5.46
C ARG A 266 -16.41 7.32 4.93
N PRO A 267 -16.19 6.74 3.71
CA PRO A 267 -16.99 5.61 3.26
C PRO A 267 -17.00 4.50 4.33
N SER A 268 -18.11 3.81 4.48
CA SER A 268 -18.26 2.79 5.51
C SER A 268 -17.42 1.55 5.25
N SER A 269 -17.09 1.27 3.98
CA SER A 269 -16.29 0.12 3.57
C SER A 269 -15.54 0.36 2.25
N ALA A 270 -14.50 -0.43 2.00
CA ALA A 270 -13.83 -0.48 0.70
C ALA A 270 -14.74 -1.03 -0.41
N ALA A 271 -15.76 -1.83 -0.06
CA ALA A 271 -16.77 -2.29 -1.01
C ALA A 271 -17.66 -1.14 -1.52
N ASP A 272 -17.96 -0.15 -0.67
CA ASP A 272 -18.66 1.05 -1.08
C ASP A 272 -17.84 1.88 -2.07
N VAL A 273 -16.55 2.03 -1.78
CA VAL A 273 -15.59 2.69 -2.67
C VAL A 273 -15.51 1.97 -4.03
N ALA A 274 -15.42 0.64 -4.04
CA ALA A 274 -15.37 -0.14 -5.28
C ALA A 274 -16.64 0.06 -6.14
N ARG A 275 -17.82 0.14 -5.52
CA ARG A 275 -19.10 0.40 -6.23
C ARG A 275 -19.10 1.78 -6.91
N VAL A 276 -18.59 2.81 -6.25
CA VAL A 276 -18.47 4.14 -6.86
C VAL A 276 -17.54 4.09 -8.07
N LEU A 277 -16.40 3.39 -7.95
CA LEU A 277 -15.43 3.25 -9.04
C LEU A 277 -15.98 2.42 -10.21
N ASP A 278 -16.80 1.41 -9.95
CA ASP A 278 -17.46 0.61 -11.00
C ASP A 278 -18.43 1.46 -11.84
N THR A 279 -19.19 2.36 -11.20
CA THR A 279 -20.10 3.28 -11.90
C THR A 279 -19.33 4.37 -12.67
N THR A 280 -18.25 4.89 -12.10
CA THR A 280 -17.42 5.93 -12.74
C THR A 280 -16.78 5.44 -14.05
N SER A 281 -16.43 4.15 -14.17
CA SER A 281 -15.83 3.61 -15.39
C SER A 281 -16.84 3.35 -16.53
N THR A 282 -18.10 3.12 -16.22
CA THR A 282 -19.14 2.93 -17.24
C THR A 282 -19.49 4.23 -17.97
N ASP A 283 -19.42 5.35 -17.28
CA ASP A 283 -19.71 6.67 -17.87
C ASP A 283 -18.60 7.14 -18.84
N SER A 284 -17.38 6.62 -18.71
CA SER A 284 -16.25 6.98 -19.60
C SER A 284 -16.25 6.23 -20.94
N GLN A 285 -17.06 5.18 -21.13
CA GLN A 285 -17.16 4.43 -22.40
C GLN A 285 -18.28 4.94 -23.34
N GLY A 286 -19.03 5.96 -22.96
CA GLY A 286 -20.24 6.41 -23.62
C GLY A 286 -20.10 7.57 -24.59
N ALA A 287 -18.99 7.77 -25.30
CA ALA A 287 -18.92 8.80 -26.35
C ALA A 287 -17.99 8.41 -27.51
N PHE A 288 -18.32 7.37 -28.27
CA PHE A 288 -17.89 7.33 -29.66
C PHE A 288 -18.93 8.10 -30.49
N PRO A 289 -18.55 9.15 -31.23
CA PRO A 289 -19.46 9.78 -32.16
C PRO A 289 -19.82 8.78 -33.27
N PRO A 290 -21.08 8.78 -33.75
CA PRO A 290 -21.47 7.87 -34.82
C PRO A 290 -20.67 8.15 -36.08
N ILE A 291 -20.06 7.10 -36.65
CA ILE A 291 -19.39 7.16 -37.96
C ILE A 291 -20.47 7.42 -38.97
N LEU A 292 -20.55 8.64 -39.49
CA LEU A 292 -21.34 8.98 -40.66
C LEU A 292 -20.69 8.32 -41.90
N LEU A 293 -21.22 7.17 -42.32
CA LEU A 293 -20.93 6.61 -43.62
C LEU A 293 -21.60 7.51 -44.68
N SER A 294 -20.82 8.44 -45.27
CA SER A 294 -21.25 9.15 -46.45
C SER A 294 -21.22 8.19 -47.63
N GLY A 295 -22.37 7.62 -47.95
CA GLY A 295 -22.59 6.98 -49.24
C GLY A 295 -22.56 8.06 -50.35
N LYS A 296 -21.56 7.99 -51.22
CA LYS A 296 -21.68 8.60 -52.55
C LYS A 296 -22.25 7.54 -53.48
N GLY A 297 -23.47 7.83 -54.00
CA GLY A 297 -24.00 7.22 -55.19
C GLY A 297 -23.27 7.68 -56.44
#